data_30b4a04bc25ede8dcab3848b590c8e0c
#
_entry.id   30b4a04bc25ede8dcab3848b590c8e0c
#
_cell.length_a   1.000
_cell.length_b   1.000
_cell.length_c   1.000
_cell.angle_alpha   90.00
_cell.angle_beta   90.00
_cell.angle_gamma   90.00
#
_symmetry.space_group_name_H-M   'P 1'
#
loop_
_entity.id
_entity.type
_entity.pdbx_description
1 polymer ?
#
loop_
_entity_poly.entity_id
_entity_poly.type
_entity_poly.pdbx_seq_one_letter_code
_entity_poly.pdbx_strand_id
1 'polypeptide(L)'
;CLSVRASSWRDGWGASFFATTKGLSGWESGSSASCGVTVLAQSGEYTEMGGYGIDSQRMDELDFLQSARTAVDKTVAALGGKQLPTGVYTIVIEPETAAEFAEIIALLFCASDIHRGRSLMKGRIGEQVASPCVSSTDDGTIPCKSGSSSWDSEGVPTSRTELIKDGIARAYLYNLQYAAKDGTASTGNCARGIASLPDVGTNNVILEPGSESPRSLIANVPDGLYVTEFMGLHTINPISGDFSLGAKGLRIEKGKLTTPVSGVTIASNLLELTK
;
A
#
# COMPACT_ATOMS: atom_id res chain seq x y z
N CYS A 1 7.68 -30.15 7.27
CA CYS A 1 8.49 -30.05 6.06
C CYS A 1 8.39 -28.64 5.51
N LEU A 2 9.52 -28.09 5.06
CA LEU A 2 9.59 -26.81 4.34
C LEU A 2 10.16 -27.05 2.96
N SER A 3 9.59 -26.42 1.94
CA SER A 3 10.12 -26.45 0.58
C SER A 3 10.01 -25.09 -0.09
N VAL A 4 11.04 -24.69 -0.82
CA VAL A 4 10.98 -23.48 -1.67
C VAL A 4 10.19 -23.84 -2.93
N ARG A 5 9.17 -23.03 -3.22
CA ARG A 5 8.31 -23.17 -4.42
C ARG A 5 8.78 -22.30 -5.55
N ALA A 6 9.21 -21.10 -5.22
CA ALA A 6 9.78 -20.17 -6.17
C ALA A 6 10.78 -19.26 -5.47
N SER A 7 11.80 -18.85 -6.21
CA SER A 7 12.66 -17.74 -5.84
C SER A 7 12.88 -16.89 -7.08
N SER A 8 12.91 -15.59 -6.91
CA SER A 8 13.12 -14.66 -8.00
C SER A 8 14.14 -13.60 -7.62
N TRP A 9 14.91 -13.24 -8.60
CA TRP A 9 15.79 -12.11 -8.62
C TRP A 9 15.55 -11.34 -9.90
N ARG A 10 15.47 -10.05 -9.82
CA ARG A 10 15.41 -9.17 -10.99
C ARG A 10 16.23 -7.95 -10.70
N ASP A 11 16.95 -7.50 -11.70
CA ASP A 11 17.62 -6.20 -11.71
C ASP A 11 17.53 -5.61 -13.11
N GLY A 12 17.63 -4.30 -13.18
CA GLY A 12 17.56 -3.57 -14.43
C GLY A 12 18.10 -2.16 -14.27
N TRP A 13 18.54 -1.63 -15.39
CA TRP A 13 18.88 -0.23 -15.54
C TRP A 13 18.21 0.30 -16.80
N GLY A 14 17.75 1.53 -16.74
CA GLY A 14 17.12 2.18 -17.88
C GLY A 14 17.39 3.68 -17.89
N ALA A 15 17.25 4.26 -19.07
CA ALA A 15 17.27 5.70 -19.25
C ALA A 15 16.17 6.12 -20.19
N SER A 16 15.56 7.25 -19.93
CA SER A 16 14.53 7.85 -20.78
C SER A 16 14.90 9.29 -21.11
N PHE A 17 14.55 9.69 -22.33
CA PHE A 17 14.60 11.07 -22.76
C PHE A 17 13.20 11.53 -23.13
N PHE A 18 12.84 12.70 -22.63
CA PHE A 18 11.56 13.32 -22.89
C PHE A 18 11.76 14.66 -23.57
N ALA A 19 11.02 14.93 -24.64
CA ALA A 19 11.04 16.21 -25.31
C ALA A 19 9.66 16.56 -25.89
N THR A 20 9.34 17.86 -25.89
CA THR A 20 8.11 18.39 -26.49
C THR A 20 8.42 19.49 -27.49
N THR A 21 7.48 19.71 -28.41
CA THR A 21 7.54 20.83 -29.37
C THR A 21 7.45 22.21 -28.72
N LYS A 22 7.10 22.27 -27.42
CA LYS A 22 7.04 23.49 -26.61
C LYS A 22 8.37 23.81 -25.89
N GLY A 23 9.43 23.06 -26.19
CA GLY A 23 10.78 23.33 -25.67
C GLY A 23 11.09 22.66 -24.33
N LEU A 24 10.16 21.87 -23.76
CA LEU A 24 10.46 21.06 -22.59
C LEU A 24 11.27 19.84 -23.02
N SER A 25 12.40 19.60 -22.37
CA SER A 25 13.19 18.38 -22.55
C SER A 25 13.86 17.97 -21.24
N GLY A 26 14.02 16.68 -21.04
CA GLY A 26 14.67 16.12 -19.88
C GLY A 26 15.21 14.74 -20.16
N TRP A 27 16.19 14.34 -19.37
CA TRP A 27 16.78 13.01 -19.37
C TRP A 27 16.79 12.46 -17.95
N GLU A 28 16.40 11.22 -17.80
CA GLU A 28 16.37 10.51 -16.52
C GLU A 28 16.94 9.11 -16.71
N SER A 29 17.66 8.63 -15.71
CA SER A 29 18.10 7.24 -15.64
C SER A 29 17.88 6.69 -14.24
N GLY A 30 17.61 5.41 -14.15
CA GLY A 30 17.40 4.73 -12.89
C GLY A 30 17.74 3.25 -12.96
N SER A 31 17.97 2.67 -11.82
CA SER A 31 18.10 1.25 -11.62
C SER A 31 16.92 0.73 -10.79
N SER A 32 16.63 -0.55 -10.90
CA SER A 32 15.69 -1.25 -10.05
C SER A 32 16.22 -2.64 -9.76
N ALA A 33 16.03 -3.10 -8.54
CA ALA A 33 16.35 -4.47 -8.17
C ALA A 33 15.26 -5.00 -7.24
N SER A 34 14.94 -6.28 -7.35
CA SER A 34 13.98 -6.95 -6.49
C SER A 34 14.37 -8.39 -6.26
N CYS A 35 13.99 -8.91 -5.11
CA CYS A 35 14.08 -10.32 -4.82
C CYS A 35 12.86 -10.81 -4.06
N GLY A 36 12.54 -12.09 -4.21
CA GLY A 36 11.43 -12.68 -3.48
C GLY A 36 11.56 -14.20 -3.38
N VAL A 37 10.99 -14.76 -2.32
CA VAL A 37 10.95 -16.21 -2.07
C VAL A 37 9.53 -16.60 -1.70
N THR A 38 9.05 -17.68 -2.31
CA THR A 38 7.79 -18.34 -1.93
C THR A 38 8.11 -19.71 -1.36
N VAL A 39 7.56 -20.01 -0.19
CA VAL A 39 7.77 -21.25 0.52
C VAL A 39 6.45 -21.97 0.77
N LEU A 40 6.52 -23.29 0.86
CA LEU A 40 5.44 -24.16 1.29
C LEU A 40 5.85 -24.82 2.61
N ALA A 41 5.03 -24.66 3.63
CA ALA A 41 5.16 -25.33 4.91
C ALA A 41 4.10 -26.42 5.05
N GLN A 42 4.50 -27.59 5.57
CA GLN A 42 3.60 -28.72 5.86
C GLN A 42 3.89 -29.32 7.22
N SER A 43 2.83 -29.57 7.99
CA SER A 43 2.90 -30.30 9.27
C SER A 43 1.62 -31.09 9.48
N GLY A 44 1.70 -32.42 9.47
CA GLY A 44 0.52 -33.28 9.47
C GLY A 44 -0.38 -33.01 8.26
N GLU A 45 -1.63 -32.69 8.52
CA GLU A 45 -2.65 -32.37 7.50
C GLU A 45 -2.62 -30.88 7.07
N TYR A 46 -1.87 -30.05 7.79
CA TYR A 46 -1.82 -28.62 7.52
C TYR A 46 -0.79 -28.30 6.46
N THR A 47 -1.20 -27.46 5.51
CA THR A 47 -0.34 -26.95 4.46
C THR A 47 -0.57 -25.46 4.33
N GLU A 48 0.49 -24.67 4.30
CA GLU A 48 0.45 -23.22 4.12
C GLU A 48 1.49 -22.80 3.09
N MET A 49 1.12 -21.88 2.22
CA MET A 49 2.01 -21.26 1.26
C MET A 49 2.07 -19.77 1.51
N GLY A 50 3.25 -19.25 1.62
CA GLY A 50 3.49 -17.82 1.83
C GLY A 50 4.76 -17.38 1.14
N GLY A 51 4.98 -16.09 1.10
CA GLY A 51 6.16 -15.51 0.48
C GLY A 51 6.50 -14.16 1.08
N TYR A 52 7.68 -13.70 0.72
CA TYR A 52 8.12 -12.35 1.02
C TYR A 52 9.07 -11.87 -0.06
N GLY A 53 8.96 -10.60 -0.41
CA GLY A 53 9.82 -9.95 -1.40
C GLY A 53 10.09 -8.52 -1.02
N ILE A 54 11.20 -8.00 -1.52
CA ILE A 54 11.61 -6.61 -1.37
C ILE A 54 12.07 -6.08 -2.72
N ASP A 55 11.90 -4.78 -2.91
CA ASP A 55 12.40 -4.04 -4.06
C ASP A 55 13.07 -2.74 -3.62
N SER A 56 14.00 -2.26 -4.43
CA SER A 56 14.66 -0.97 -4.27
C SER A 56 15.26 -0.52 -5.60
N GLN A 57 15.49 0.78 -5.74
CA GLN A 57 16.36 1.28 -6.81
C GLN A 57 17.86 1.01 -6.53
N ARG A 58 18.19 0.55 -5.33
CA ARG A 58 19.55 0.25 -4.89
C ARG A 58 19.68 -1.24 -4.54
N MET A 59 20.59 -1.92 -5.23
CA MET A 59 20.84 -3.35 -5.02
C MET A 59 21.48 -3.64 -3.65
N ASP A 60 22.26 -2.71 -3.10
CA ASP A 60 22.91 -2.84 -1.79
C ASP A 60 21.92 -2.71 -0.61
N GLU A 61 20.68 -2.31 -0.85
CA GLU A 61 19.59 -2.30 0.14
C GLU A 61 18.83 -3.62 0.22
N LEU A 62 19.08 -4.57 -0.70
CA LEU A 62 18.40 -5.85 -0.74
C LEU A 62 19.07 -6.88 0.16
N ASP A 63 18.48 -7.19 1.31
CA ASP A 63 18.90 -8.32 2.14
C ASP A 63 18.14 -9.60 1.77
N PHE A 64 18.74 -10.38 0.86
CA PHE A 64 18.16 -11.64 0.38
C PHE A 64 17.96 -12.68 1.46
N LEU A 65 18.92 -12.77 2.37
CA LEU A 65 18.87 -13.77 3.45
C LEU A 65 17.75 -13.41 4.42
N GLN A 66 17.63 -12.14 4.77
CA GLN A 66 16.53 -11.66 5.61
C GLN A 66 15.19 -11.87 4.93
N SER A 67 15.07 -11.59 3.63
CA SER A 67 13.83 -11.82 2.87
C SER A 67 13.42 -13.29 2.88
N ALA A 68 14.37 -14.20 2.68
CA ALA A 68 14.10 -15.62 2.74
C ALA A 68 13.69 -16.09 4.15
N ARG A 69 14.33 -15.59 5.20
CA ARG A 69 13.94 -15.84 6.60
C ARG A 69 12.53 -15.33 6.89
N THR A 70 12.25 -14.11 6.51
CA THR A 70 10.91 -13.51 6.68
C THR A 70 9.83 -14.33 5.97
N ALA A 71 10.08 -14.81 4.74
CA ALA A 71 9.15 -15.68 4.02
C ALA A 71 8.88 -16.99 4.78
N VAL A 72 9.92 -17.62 5.33
CA VAL A 72 9.77 -18.84 6.13
C VAL A 72 9.00 -18.56 7.42
N ASP A 73 9.40 -17.53 8.16
CA ASP A 73 8.81 -17.22 9.46
C ASP A 73 7.31 -16.88 9.33
N LYS A 74 6.93 -16.05 8.36
CA LYS A 74 5.52 -15.72 8.07
C LYS A 74 4.72 -16.96 7.67
N THR A 75 5.27 -17.82 6.80
CA THR A 75 4.56 -19.03 6.35
C THR A 75 4.38 -20.04 7.48
N VAL A 76 5.39 -20.22 8.31
CA VAL A 76 5.32 -21.14 9.47
C VAL A 76 4.34 -20.60 10.53
N ALA A 77 4.36 -19.29 10.77
CA ALA A 77 3.45 -18.66 11.73
C ALA A 77 1.97 -18.76 11.31
N ALA A 78 1.68 -18.85 10.01
CA ALA A 78 0.32 -18.99 9.48
C ALA A 78 -0.16 -20.45 9.41
N LEU A 79 0.73 -21.43 9.62
CA LEU A 79 0.42 -22.85 9.45
C LEU A 79 -0.60 -23.33 10.48
N GLY A 80 -1.63 -24.04 10.01
CA GLY A 80 -2.68 -24.59 10.86
C GLY A 80 -3.68 -23.57 11.38
N GLY A 81 -3.83 -22.47 10.65
CA GLY A 81 -4.78 -21.41 10.97
C GLY A 81 -6.19 -21.91 11.16
N LYS A 82 -6.88 -21.36 12.17
CA LYS A 82 -8.25 -21.69 12.53
C LYS A 82 -9.16 -20.48 12.34
N GLN A 83 -10.44 -20.74 12.11
CA GLN A 83 -11.44 -19.68 12.09
C GLN A 83 -11.69 -19.14 13.50
N LEU A 84 -11.99 -17.85 13.57
CA LEU A 84 -12.50 -17.20 14.79
C LEU A 84 -14.04 -17.25 14.79
N PRO A 85 -14.68 -17.28 15.96
CA PRO A 85 -16.12 -17.03 16.06
C PRO A 85 -16.48 -15.67 15.44
N THR A 86 -17.68 -15.56 14.87
CA THR A 86 -18.18 -14.27 14.40
C THR A 86 -18.33 -13.29 15.56
N GLY A 87 -17.80 -12.08 15.39
CA GLY A 87 -17.80 -11.07 16.45
C GLY A 87 -17.13 -9.78 16.01
N VAL A 88 -17.04 -8.82 16.92
CA VAL A 88 -16.31 -7.57 16.75
C VAL A 88 -14.96 -7.71 17.43
N TYR A 89 -13.89 -7.47 16.69
CA TYR A 89 -12.51 -7.62 17.16
C TYR A 89 -11.74 -6.33 16.92
N THR A 90 -10.86 -6.02 17.85
CA THR A 90 -9.80 -5.04 17.57
C THR A 90 -8.81 -5.66 16.61
N ILE A 91 -8.51 -4.97 15.52
CA ILE A 91 -7.50 -5.42 14.55
C ILE A 91 -6.24 -4.55 14.65
N VAL A 92 -5.09 -5.18 14.54
CA VAL A 92 -3.79 -4.55 14.30
C VAL A 92 -3.30 -5.07 12.95
N ILE A 93 -3.05 -4.18 12.03
CA ILE A 93 -2.64 -4.57 10.67
C ILE A 93 -1.11 -4.51 10.59
N GLU A 94 -0.50 -5.55 10.03
CA GLU A 94 0.94 -5.59 9.79
C GLU A 94 1.38 -4.44 8.85
N PRO A 95 2.58 -3.86 9.03
CA PRO A 95 3.00 -2.68 8.27
C PRO A 95 2.91 -2.82 6.75
N GLU A 96 3.36 -3.95 6.18
CA GLU A 96 3.28 -4.17 4.73
C GLU A 96 1.82 -4.21 4.24
N THR A 97 0.97 -4.91 4.98
CA THR A 97 -0.47 -5.01 4.70
C THR A 97 -1.18 -3.67 4.89
N ALA A 98 -0.74 -2.87 5.88
CA ALA A 98 -1.25 -1.51 6.08
C ALA A 98 -0.86 -0.56 4.94
N ALA A 99 0.33 -0.75 4.34
CA ALA A 99 0.76 0.02 3.17
C ALA A 99 -0.15 -0.22 1.96
N GLU A 100 -0.64 -1.45 1.75
CA GLU A 100 -1.61 -1.75 0.68
C GLU A 100 -2.93 -0.97 0.88
N PHE A 101 -3.41 -0.85 2.12
CA PHE A 101 -4.58 -0.01 2.42
C PHE A 101 -4.30 1.48 2.23
N ALA A 102 -3.11 1.95 2.62
CA ALA A 102 -2.71 3.34 2.42
C ALA A 102 -2.71 3.70 0.93
N GLU A 103 -2.22 2.80 0.06
CA GLU A 103 -2.26 2.96 -1.39
C GLU A 103 -3.70 3.06 -1.91
N ILE A 104 -4.61 2.15 -1.49
CA ILE A 104 -6.01 2.17 -1.88
C ILE A 104 -6.68 3.48 -1.45
N ILE A 105 -6.42 3.96 -0.24
CA ILE A 105 -6.96 5.23 0.24
C ILE A 105 -6.40 6.41 -0.56
N ALA A 106 -5.10 6.40 -0.89
CA ALA A 106 -4.48 7.44 -1.70
C ALA A 106 -5.08 7.52 -3.11
N LEU A 107 -5.38 6.39 -3.75
CA LEU A 107 -6.05 6.33 -5.04
C LEU A 107 -7.43 7.02 -5.02
N LEU A 108 -8.12 7.07 -3.89
CA LEU A 108 -9.38 7.82 -3.76
C LEU A 108 -9.21 9.33 -3.90
N PHE A 109 -7.98 9.85 -3.78
CA PHE A 109 -7.66 11.27 -3.98
C PHE A 109 -7.31 11.62 -5.43
N CYS A 110 -7.29 10.65 -6.36
CA CYS A 110 -7.05 10.92 -7.77
C CYS A 110 -8.19 11.75 -8.38
N ALA A 111 -7.88 12.95 -8.90
CA ALA A 111 -8.88 13.85 -9.47
C ALA A 111 -9.67 13.24 -10.62
N SER A 112 -9.10 12.28 -11.35
CA SER A 112 -9.80 11.53 -12.38
C SER A 112 -11.02 10.77 -11.85
N ASP A 113 -10.88 10.10 -10.71
CA ASP A 113 -11.98 9.36 -10.08
C ASP A 113 -12.96 10.27 -9.35
N ILE A 114 -12.46 11.38 -8.80
CA ILE A 114 -13.31 12.45 -8.25
C ILE A 114 -14.26 12.98 -9.33
N HIS A 115 -13.76 13.34 -10.53
CA HIS A 115 -14.58 13.83 -11.64
C HIS A 115 -15.53 12.79 -12.22
N ARG A 116 -15.10 11.52 -12.27
CA ARG A 116 -15.94 10.40 -12.71
C ARG A 116 -17.02 10.00 -11.68
N GLY A 117 -16.99 10.58 -10.46
CA GLY A 117 -17.90 10.21 -9.38
C GLY A 117 -17.62 8.81 -8.81
N ARG A 118 -16.37 8.35 -8.89
CA ARG A 118 -15.93 7.01 -8.46
C ARG A 118 -15.11 7.04 -7.17
N SER A 119 -15.13 8.14 -6.44
CA SER A 119 -14.35 8.27 -5.22
C SER A 119 -15.20 8.72 -4.05
N LEU A 120 -15.00 8.02 -2.93
CA LEU A 120 -15.52 8.37 -1.61
C LEU A 120 -15.03 9.75 -1.13
N MET A 121 -13.88 10.24 -1.62
CA MET A 121 -13.28 11.54 -1.23
C MET A 121 -13.84 12.73 -2.00
N LYS A 122 -14.81 12.54 -2.91
CA LYS A 122 -15.38 13.63 -3.66
C LYS A 122 -16.03 14.68 -2.75
N GLY A 123 -15.55 15.94 -2.86
CA GLY A 123 -16.07 17.07 -2.10
C GLY A 123 -15.63 17.13 -0.64
N ARG A 124 -14.71 16.29 -0.19
CA ARG A 124 -14.32 16.17 1.23
C ARG A 124 -13.03 16.89 1.60
N ILE A 125 -12.46 17.69 0.72
CA ILE A 125 -11.28 18.50 1.09
C ILE A 125 -11.66 19.45 2.23
N GLY A 126 -10.85 19.43 3.30
CA GLY A 126 -11.10 20.18 4.55
C GLY A 126 -11.92 19.42 5.58
N GLU A 127 -12.49 18.26 5.25
CA GLU A 127 -13.24 17.43 6.19
C GLU A 127 -12.33 16.46 6.97
N GLN A 128 -12.78 16.08 8.15
CA GLN A 128 -12.20 14.99 8.93
C GLN A 128 -12.58 13.65 8.29
N VAL A 129 -11.64 12.98 7.66
CA VAL A 129 -11.83 11.69 6.96
C VAL A 129 -11.17 10.52 7.66
N ALA A 130 -10.30 10.80 8.63
CA ALA A 130 -9.58 9.80 9.42
C ALA A 130 -9.36 10.29 10.85
N SER A 131 -8.86 9.42 11.74
CA SER A 131 -8.42 9.80 13.09
C SER A 131 -7.35 10.90 13.03
N PRO A 132 -7.30 11.81 14.01
CA PRO A 132 -6.26 12.85 14.07
C PRO A 132 -4.81 12.31 14.09
N CYS A 133 -4.61 11.05 14.44
CA CYS A 133 -3.28 10.43 14.39
C CYS A 133 -2.86 9.98 12.98
N VAL A 134 -3.77 10.06 12.00
CA VAL A 134 -3.50 9.61 10.62
C VAL A 134 -3.06 10.79 9.77
N SER A 135 -1.86 10.69 9.21
CA SER A 135 -1.37 11.60 8.17
C SER A 135 -0.78 10.78 7.04
N SER A 136 -1.07 11.14 5.80
CA SER A 136 -0.50 10.48 4.63
C SER A 136 -0.16 11.48 3.52
N THR A 137 0.89 11.15 2.78
CA THR A 137 1.38 11.94 1.65
C THR A 137 1.63 11.06 0.44
N ASP A 138 1.52 11.65 -0.74
CA ASP A 138 2.11 11.10 -1.96
C ASP A 138 3.35 11.92 -2.30
N ASP A 139 4.50 11.27 -2.51
CA ASP A 139 5.77 11.96 -2.74
C ASP A 139 6.61 11.29 -3.83
N GLY A 140 6.63 11.88 -5.02
CA GLY A 140 7.47 11.45 -6.15
C GLY A 140 8.92 11.88 -6.06
N THR A 141 9.33 12.64 -5.04
CA THR A 141 10.68 13.26 -4.94
C THR A 141 11.62 12.50 -4.02
N ILE A 142 11.19 11.44 -3.35
CA ILE A 142 12.01 10.69 -2.39
C ILE A 142 13.12 9.95 -3.12
N PRO A 143 14.40 10.19 -2.81
CA PRO A 143 15.49 9.51 -3.50
C PRO A 143 15.42 7.99 -3.38
N CYS A 144 15.67 7.29 -4.48
CA CYS A 144 15.80 5.84 -4.54
C CYS A 144 14.53 5.05 -4.14
N LYS A 145 13.34 5.64 -4.20
CA LYS A 145 12.07 4.91 -4.04
C LYS A 145 11.49 4.54 -5.40
N SER A 146 10.81 3.40 -5.46
CA SER A 146 10.32 2.79 -6.70
C SER A 146 9.34 3.69 -7.49
N GLY A 147 8.53 4.49 -6.80
CA GLY A 147 7.60 5.45 -7.41
C GLY A 147 8.19 6.85 -7.66
N SER A 148 9.50 7.04 -7.44
CA SER A 148 10.13 8.36 -7.62
C SER A 148 10.58 8.59 -9.06
N SER A 149 10.34 9.79 -9.56
CA SER A 149 10.74 10.26 -10.89
C SER A 149 10.88 11.77 -10.89
N SER A 150 11.72 12.31 -11.75
CA SER A 150 11.89 13.76 -11.88
C SER A 150 10.65 14.45 -12.43
N TRP A 151 9.86 13.75 -13.23
CA TRP A 151 8.61 14.23 -13.84
C TRP A 151 7.63 13.07 -14.08
N ASP A 152 6.37 13.45 -14.18
CA ASP A 152 5.29 12.52 -14.54
C ASP A 152 5.24 12.22 -16.04
N SER A 153 4.28 11.43 -16.48
CA SER A 153 4.12 11.04 -17.90
C SER A 153 3.71 12.18 -18.84
N GLU A 154 3.43 13.39 -18.34
CA GLU A 154 3.17 14.61 -19.10
C GLU A 154 4.37 15.56 -19.05
N GLY A 155 5.45 15.23 -18.34
CA GLY A 155 6.64 16.05 -18.17
C GLY A 155 6.47 17.14 -17.10
N VAL A 156 5.50 17.01 -16.22
CA VAL A 156 5.35 17.90 -15.06
C VAL A 156 6.25 17.38 -13.95
N PRO A 157 7.08 18.24 -13.30
CA PRO A 157 7.89 17.82 -12.17
C PRO A 157 7.00 17.17 -11.09
N THR A 158 7.45 16.01 -10.57
CA THR A 158 6.78 15.37 -9.43
C THR A 158 6.93 16.22 -8.17
N SER A 159 6.01 16.06 -7.25
CA SER A 159 6.01 16.85 -6.02
C SER A 159 5.57 15.99 -4.82
N ARG A 160 5.70 16.57 -3.63
CA ARG A 160 5.13 16.03 -2.41
C ARG A 160 3.76 16.66 -2.18
N THR A 161 2.72 15.84 -2.08
CA THR A 161 1.32 16.25 -1.86
C THR A 161 0.81 15.65 -0.56
N GLU A 162 0.39 16.48 0.39
CA GLU A 162 -0.30 16.00 1.59
C GLU A 162 -1.74 15.61 1.21
N LEU A 163 -2.07 14.32 1.34
CA LEU A 163 -3.41 13.80 1.09
C LEU A 163 -4.29 13.95 2.32
N ILE A 164 -3.77 13.49 3.46
CA ILE A 164 -4.41 13.61 4.78
C ILE A 164 -3.38 14.20 5.74
N LYS A 165 -3.78 15.18 6.53
CA LYS A 165 -2.97 15.75 7.61
C LYS A 165 -3.80 15.84 8.88
N ASP A 166 -3.35 15.17 9.93
CA ASP A 166 -4.05 15.12 11.22
C ASP A 166 -5.52 14.69 11.06
N GLY A 167 -5.76 13.69 10.20
CA GLY A 167 -7.06 13.16 9.84
C GLY A 167 -7.88 13.98 8.86
N ILE A 168 -7.43 15.18 8.47
CA ILE A 168 -8.15 16.09 7.57
C ILE A 168 -7.67 15.91 6.13
N ALA A 169 -8.60 15.72 5.18
CA ALA A 169 -8.32 15.68 3.75
C ALA A 169 -7.78 17.04 3.26
N ARG A 170 -6.63 17.05 2.57
CA ARG A 170 -5.93 18.29 2.21
C ARG A 170 -5.96 18.61 0.73
N ALA A 171 -5.62 17.65 -0.13
CA ALA A 171 -5.51 17.90 -1.57
C ALA A 171 -5.86 16.65 -2.38
N TYR A 172 -6.30 16.87 -3.62
CA TYR A 172 -6.38 15.81 -4.63
C TYR A 172 -5.07 15.75 -5.43
N LEU A 173 -4.83 14.60 -6.06
CA LEU A 173 -3.75 14.40 -7.01
C LEU A 173 -4.24 14.77 -8.42
N TYR A 174 -3.40 15.47 -9.17
CA TYR A 174 -3.78 16.02 -10.48
C TYR A 174 -2.74 15.70 -11.56
N ASN A 175 -3.25 15.41 -12.75
CA ASN A 175 -2.54 15.58 -14.01
C ASN A 175 -2.93 16.93 -14.65
N LEU A 176 -2.37 17.29 -15.81
CA LEU A 176 -2.67 18.55 -16.48
C LEU A 176 -4.16 18.69 -16.87
N GLN A 177 -4.79 17.59 -17.31
CA GLN A 177 -6.17 17.61 -17.74
C GLN A 177 -7.14 17.97 -16.61
N TYR A 178 -7.02 17.31 -15.47
CA TYR A 178 -7.93 17.50 -14.35
C TYR A 178 -7.58 18.76 -13.56
N ALA A 179 -6.30 19.14 -13.51
CA ALA A 179 -5.87 20.42 -12.96
C ALA A 179 -6.50 21.59 -13.71
N ALA A 180 -6.52 21.55 -15.05
CA ALA A 180 -7.15 22.58 -15.88
C ALA A 180 -8.69 22.65 -15.66
N LYS A 181 -9.35 21.52 -15.43
CA LYS A 181 -10.80 21.50 -15.12
C LYS A 181 -11.14 22.17 -13.80
N ASP A 182 -10.29 22.01 -12.79
CA ASP A 182 -10.50 22.57 -11.46
C ASP A 182 -9.82 23.93 -11.25
N GLY A 183 -9.16 24.46 -12.29
CA GLY A 183 -8.49 25.76 -12.21
C GLY A 183 -7.30 25.77 -11.25
N THR A 184 -6.61 24.64 -11.11
CA THR A 184 -5.45 24.47 -10.24
C THR A 184 -4.20 24.00 -11.03
N ALA A 185 -3.09 23.79 -10.34
CA ALA A 185 -1.87 23.25 -10.92
C ALA A 185 -1.84 21.70 -10.83
N SER A 186 -1.18 21.05 -11.81
CA SER A 186 -0.87 19.62 -11.71
C SER A 186 0.08 19.36 -10.53
N THR A 187 -0.10 18.24 -9.86
CA THR A 187 0.76 17.77 -8.78
C THR A 187 1.90 16.85 -9.25
N GLY A 188 2.00 16.65 -10.59
CA GLY A 188 3.00 15.72 -11.15
C GLY A 188 2.61 14.25 -10.94
N ASN A 189 1.31 13.97 -11.09
CA ASN A 189 0.75 12.65 -10.85
C ASN A 189 0.13 12.03 -12.11
N CYS A 190 0.56 12.43 -13.29
CA CYS A 190 0.11 11.77 -14.51
C CYS A 190 0.72 10.38 -14.63
N ALA A 191 -0.13 9.37 -14.69
CA ALA A 191 0.24 7.99 -14.96
C ALA A 191 -0.26 7.57 -16.36
N ARG A 192 0.63 6.99 -17.18
CA ARG A 192 0.28 6.52 -18.52
C ARG A 192 1.14 5.32 -18.92
N GLY A 193 0.50 4.27 -19.38
CA GLY A 193 1.17 3.22 -20.14
C GLY A 193 1.34 3.59 -21.62
N ILE A 194 2.12 2.80 -22.38
CA ILE A 194 2.41 3.06 -23.81
C ILE A 194 1.14 3.13 -24.64
N ALA A 195 0.14 2.32 -24.31
CA ALA A 195 -1.12 2.18 -25.09
C ALA A 195 -2.35 2.71 -24.33
N SER A 196 -2.17 3.49 -23.24
CA SER A 196 -3.28 4.06 -22.47
C SER A 196 -3.35 5.58 -22.59
N LEU A 197 -4.54 6.12 -22.36
CA LEU A 197 -4.71 7.55 -22.16
C LEU A 197 -4.07 7.98 -20.81
N PRO A 198 -3.61 9.25 -20.71
CA PRO A 198 -3.17 9.79 -19.43
C PRO A 198 -4.28 9.70 -18.37
N ASP A 199 -3.93 9.22 -17.19
CA ASP A 199 -4.81 9.22 -16.01
C ASP A 199 -4.06 9.79 -14.82
N VAL A 200 -4.68 9.84 -13.65
CA VAL A 200 -4.04 10.27 -12.40
C VAL A 200 -3.69 9.02 -11.58
N GLY A 201 -2.49 8.99 -11.04
CA GLY A 201 -2.01 7.91 -10.18
C GLY A 201 -1.19 8.45 -9.01
N THR A 202 -0.74 7.55 -8.17
CA THR A 202 0.14 7.81 -7.04
C THR A 202 1.62 7.65 -7.46
N ASN A 203 2.50 8.26 -6.69
CA ASN A 203 3.95 8.06 -6.77
C ASN A 203 4.41 7.14 -5.63
N ASN A 204 4.85 7.70 -4.50
CA ASN A 204 5.11 6.91 -3.30
C ASN A 204 4.16 7.37 -2.20
N VAL A 205 3.26 6.50 -1.82
CA VAL A 205 2.32 6.75 -0.72
C VAL A 205 2.99 6.43 0.61
N ILE A 206 2.96 7.39 1.51
CA ILE A 206 3.55 7.28 2.84
C ILE A 206 2.45 7.49 3.88
N LEU A 207 2.27 6.50 4.72
CA LEU A 207 1.55 6.66 5.97
C LEU A 207 2.56 7.10 7.02
N GLU A 208 2.38 8.29 7.57
CA GLU A 208 3.33 8.84 8.55
C GLU A 208 3.34 7.98 9.83
N PRO A 209 4.51 7.68 10.38
CA PRO A 209 4.60 6.84 11.56
C PRO A 209 4.02 7.54 12.79
N GLY A 210 3.29 6.79 13.60
CA GLY A 210 2.88 7.21 14.94
C GLY A 210 4.02 7.11 15.95
N SER A 211 3.74 7.47 17.20
CA SER A 211 4.73 7.43 18.30
C SER A 211 4.86 6.04 18.93
N GLU A 212 3.89 5.15 18.74
CA GLU A 212 3.88 3.83 19.35
C GLU A 212 4.60 2.77 18.50
N SER A 213 5.33 1.88 19.15
CA SER A 213 5.94 0.74 18.48
C SER A 213 4.86 -0.33 18.14
N PRO A 214 5.06 -1.14 17.09
CA PRO A 214 4.15 -2.26 16.78
C PRO A 214 3.95 -3.21 17.98
N ARG A 215 4.99 -3.42 18.77
CA ARG A 215 4.93 -4.25 19.98
C ARG A 215 4.03 -3.62 21.06
N SER A 216 4.08 -2.30 21.22
CA SER A 216 3.22 -1.57 22.15
C SER A 216 1.76 -1.65 21.70
N LEU A 217 1.49 -1.45 20.41
CA LEU A 217 0.15 -1.57 19.86
C LEU A 217 -0.46 -2.94 20.14
N ILE A 218 0.27 -4.03 19.88
CA ILE A 218 -0.18 -5.39 20.16
C ILE A 218 -0.40 -5.60 21.67
N ALA A 219 0.51 -5.11 22.52
CA ALA A 219 0.43 -5.27 23.98
C ALA A 219 -0.81 -4.60 24.60
N ASN A 220 -1.34 -3.57 23.97
CA ASN A 220 -2.51 -2.83 24.42
C ASN A 220 -3.85 -3.51 23.99
N VAL A 221 -3.82 -4.55 23.17
CA VAL A 221 -5.02 -5.27 22.72
C VAL A 221 -5.26 -6.50 23.59
N PRO A 222 -6.32 -6.53 24.41
CA PRO A 222 -6.61 -7.69 25.29
C PRO A 222 -7.09 -8.92 24.51
N ASP A 223 -7.91 -8.71 23.46
CA ASP A 223 -8.40 -9.72 22.53
C ASP A 223 -8.60 -9.10 21.16
N GLY A 224 -8.02 -9.70 20.12
CA GLY A 224 -8.05 -9.14 18.78
C GLY A 224 -7.37 -10.02 17.73
N LEU A 225 -7.11 -9.42 16.58
CA LEU A 225 -6.48 -10.08 15.45
C LEU A 225 -5.34 -9.20 14.91
N TYR A 226 -4.14 -9.77 14.81
CA TYR A 226 -3.03 -9.22 14.04
C TYR A 226 -3.14 -9.74 12.62
N VAL A 227 -3.50 -8.87 11.68
CA VAL A 227 -3.75 -9.22 10.28
C VAL A 227 -2.47 -9.10 9.50
N THR A 228 -2.04 -10.21 8.88
CA THR A 228 -0.82 -10.29 8.07
C THR A 228 -1.09 -10.34 6.58
N GLU A 229 -2.34 -10.62 6.18
CA GLU A 229 -2.74 -10.68 4.78
C GLU A 229 -4.24 -10.39 4.63
N PHE A 230 -4.60 -9.58 3.64
CA PHE A 230 -5.95 -9.45 3.13
C PHE A 230 -6.04 -10.05 1.73
N MET A 231 -7.12 -10.72 1.45
CA MET A 231 -7.43 -11.30 0.14
C MET A 231 -8.61 -10.57 -0.49
N GLY A 232 -8.45 -10.19 -1.76
CA GLY A 232 -9.54 -9.55 -2.50
C GLY A 232 -9.59 -8.03 -2.36
N LEU A 233 -8.50 -7.33 -2.06
CA LEU A 233 -8.43 -5.87 -1.93
C LEU A 233 -9.05 -5.12 -3.14
N HIS A 234 -8.94 -5.69 -4.34
CA HIS A 234 -9.56 -5.14 -5.55
C HIS A 234 -11.10 -5.13 -5.54
N THR A 235 -11.74 -5.79 -4.57
CA THR A 235 -13.21 -5.79 -4.41
C THR A 235 -13.73 -4.67 -3.51
N ILE A 236 -12.84 -3.87 -2.93
CA ILE A 236 -13.23 -2.69 -2.14
C ILE A 236 -14.00 -1.72 -3.03
N ASN A 237 -15.17 -1.29 -2.58
CA ASN A 237 -15.96 -0.33 -3.34
C ASN A 237 -15.41 1.10 -3.15
N PRO A 238 -14.83 1.73 -4.19
CA PRO A 238 -14.22 3.04 -4.04
C PRO A 238 -15.23 4.18 -3.85
N ILE A 239 -16.52 3.93 -4.11
CA ILE A 239 -17.58 4.93 -4.02
C ILE A 239 -18.19 4.94 -2.60
N SER A 240 -18.56 3.76 -2.08
CA SER A 240 -19.13 3.64 -0.73
C SER A 240 -18.08 3.46 0.35
N GLY A 241 -16.91 2.95 0.02
CA GLY A 241 -15.86 2.57 0.96
C GLY A 241 -16.07 1.20 1.59
N ASP A 242 -17.17 0.50 1.28
CA ASP A 242 -17.47 -0.79 1.88
C ASP A 242 -16.57 -1.90 1.36
N PHE A 243 -16.17 -2.78 2.24
CA PHE A 243 -15.40 -3.96 1.90
C PHE A 243 -15.79 -5.19 2.71
N SER A 244 -15.51 -6.35 2.13
CA SER A 244 -15.63 -7.66 2.77
C SER A 244 -14.49 -8.54 2.24
N LEU A 245 -13.42 -8.64 3.00
CA LEU A 245 -12.15 -9.21 2.58
C LEU A 245 -11.84 -10.47 3.34
N GLY A 246 -11.34 -11.49 2.67
CA GLY A 246 -10.71 -12.62 3.34
C GLY A 246 -9.48 -12.13 4.09
N ALA A 247 -9.19 -12.73 5.26
CA ALA A 247 -8.04 -12.34 6.06
C ALA A 247 -7.33 -13.55 6.67
N LYS A 248 -6.02 -13.39 6.88
CA LYS A 248 -5.16 -14.26 7.66
C LYS A 248 -4.37 -13.46 8.68
N GLY A 249 -3.93 -14.14 9.73
CA GLY A 249 -3.12 -13.48 10.75
C GLY A 249 -2.91 -14.32 11.98
N LEU A 250 -2.68 -13.65 13.10
CA LEU A 250 -2.46 -14.27 14.40
C LEU A 250 -3.45 -13.68 15.41
N ARG A 251 -4.05 -14.52 16.24
CA ARG A 251 -4.88 -14.04 17.33
C ARG A 251 -4.05 -13.26 18.34
N ILE A 252 -4.60 -12.16 18.83
CA ILE A 252 -4.04 -11.43 19.96
C ILE A 252 -4.84 -11.83 21.20
N GLU A 253 -4.16 -12.37 22.20
CA GLU A 253 -4.74 -12.70 23.51
C GLU A 253 -3.86 -12.11 24.61
N LYS A 254 -4.44 -11.27 25.46
CA LYS A 254 -3.75 -10.60 26.56
C LYS A 254 -2.48 -9.88 26.11
N GLY A 255 -2.57 -9.18 24.97
CA GLY A 255 -1.43 -8.41 24.42
C GLY A 255 -0.32 -9.25 23.80
N LYS A 256 -0.57 -10.50 23.44
CA LYS A 256 0.40 -11.40 22.80
C LYS A 256 -0.16 -12.06 21.57
N LEU A 257 0.67 -12.23 20.55
CA LEU A 257 0.35 -13.06 19.39
C LEU A 257 0.35 -14.53 19.80
N THR A 258 -0.71 -15.26 19.46
CA THR A 258 -0.91 -16.65 19.91
C THR A 258 -1.14 -17.59 18.73
N THR A 259 -2.37 -17.94 18.42
CA THR A 259 -2.69 -18.96 17.43
C THR A 259 -2.87 -18.38 16.03
N PRO A 260 -2.45 -19.10 14.97
CA PRO A 260 -2.73 -18.70 13.61
C PRO A 260 -4.25 -18.71 13.32
N VAL A 261 -4.67 -17.73 12.54
CA VAL A 261 -6.06 -17.51 12.11
C VAL A 261 -6.11 -17.48 10.58
N SER A 262 -7.02 -18.24 10.01
CA SER A 262 -7.28 -18.24 8.56
C SER A 262 -8.76 -18.55 8.27
N GLY A 263 -9.19 -18.33 7.03
CA GLY A 263 -10.56 -18.59 6.60
C GLY A 263 -11.59 -17.68 7.31
N VAL A 264 -11.17 -16.48 7.70
CA VAL A 264 -12.04 -15.44 8.26
C VAL A 264 -12.30 -14.35 7.23
N THR A 265 -13.41 -13.66 7.39
CA THR A 265 -13.77 -12.48 6.59
C THR A 265 -13.88 -11.27 7.50
N ILE A 266 -13.24 -10.19 7.12
CA ILE A 266 -13.34 -8.88 7.77
C ILE A 266 -14.17 -7.97 6.88
N ALA A 267 -15.27 -7.49 7.38
CA ALA A 267 -16.15 -6.55 6.70
C ALA A 267 -16.20 -5.23 7.46
N SER A 268 -16.03 -4.13 6.76
CA SER A 268 -16.07 -2.77 7.31
C SER A 268 -16.20 -1.74 6.19
N ASN A 269 -15.94 -0.50 6.53
CA ASN A 269 -15.88 0.63 5.60
C ASN A 269 -14.54 1.35 5.75
N LEU A 270 -13.97 1.86 4.65
CA LEU A 270 -12.66 2.52 4.67
C LEU A 270 -12.59 3.70 5.65
N LEU A 271 -13.66 4.51 5.75
CA LEU A 271 -13.69 5.63 6.69
C LEU A 271 -13.82 5.17 8.16
N GLU A 272 -14.47 4.03 8.39
CA GLU A 272 -14.53 3.45 9.75
C GLU A 272 -13.19 2.85 10.15
N LEU A 273 -12.48 2.24 9.20
CA LEU A 273 -11.15 1.67 9.43
C LEU A 273 -10.11 2.74 9.81
N THR A 274 -10.27 3.97 9.32
CA THR A 274 -9.32 5.06 9.55
C THR A 274 -9.67 5.96 10.74
N LYS A 275 -10.82 5.76 11.40
CA LYS A 275 -11.26 6.47 12.61
C LYS A 275 -10.65 5.85 13.86
#